data_ff6e2b72a6b105f7da4fadaff5e9f10e
#
_entry.id   ff6e2b72a6b105f7da4fadaff5e9f10e
#
_cell.length_a   1.000
_cell.length_b   1.000
_cell.length_c   1.000
_cell.angle_alpha   90.00
_cell.angle_beta   90.00
_cell.angle_gamma   90.00
#
_symmetry.space_group_name_H-M   'P 1'
#
loop_
_entity.id
_entity.type
_entity.pdbx_description
1 polymer ?
#
loop_
_entity_poly.entity_id
_entity_poly.type
_entity_poly.pdbx_seq_one_letter_code
_entity_poly.pdbx_strand_id
1 'polypeptide(L)'
;VKDGKQKTVTVGLRCCPKSSPLFQCFNIWQNINNINVTGNIVPERQCNQSSDEIINKYGTRPLMEEEKQKLFRELNLKERMSAAEILKLLFPDERNLKLNFKEVKGNTTMSAFVNACRQVIYMSGHDDIDFSKESAQYTTDTIKEVFGKIGAHADFLTFDPCLDGKEFAQQPAYRLWHLLYSYTGDNSATGDERLKERIADICGLDKEYASAFASIALLDDYGSLSAKAMRKILPFMMDGNKYSVACEYAGYRPSKRSLTKEELDNKPLVNTIPLLKRNSLRNPVVEKILNQMINVVNTVSETYGKPDEIRIEMARELKKSAKEREQMTKDINDAKKKNDEYKQVLQSEFGITN
;
A
#
# COMPACT_ATOMS: atom_id res chain seq x y z
N VAL A 1 16.12 -11.38 -34.82
CA VAL A 1 15.93 -12.28 -35.98
C VAL A 1 16.91 -13.43 -35.80
N LYS A 2 16.45 -14.61 -35.43
CA LYS A 2 17.23 -15.84 -35.47
C LYS A 2 16.77 -16.61 -36.69
N ASP A 3 17.66 -16.97 -37.57
CA ASP A 3 17.41 -17.76 -38.79
C ASP A 3 16.48 -17.11 -39.84
N GLY A 4 16.51 -15.75 -40.00
CA GLY A 4 15.75 -15.04 -41.03
C GLY A 4 14.22 -15.05 -40.84
N LYS A 5 13.69 -15.67 -39.79
CA LYS A 5 12.25 -15.68 -39.48
C LYS A 5 11.92 -14.64 -38.43
N GLN A 6 10.96 -13.77 -38.73
CA GLN A 6 10.40 -12.85 -37.75
C GLN A 6 9.62 -13.64 -36.69
N LYS A 7 10.07 -13.58 -35.44
CA LYS A 7 9.36 -14.15 -34.32
C LYS A 7 8.63 -13.06 -33.57
N THR A 8 7.30 -13.12 -33.56
CA THR A 8 6.50 -12.21 -32.73
C THR A 8 6.65 -12.60 -31.27
N VAL A 9 7.22 -11.71 -30.46
CA VAL A 9 7.34 -11.89 -29.02
C VAL A 9 6.33 -10.97 -28.33
N THR A 10 5.43 -11.55 -27.54
CA THR A 10 4.53 -10.77 -26.70
C THR A 10 5.30 -10.26 -25.48
N VAL A 11 5.48 -8.95 -25.40
CA VAL A 11 6.14 -8.31 -24.26
C VAL A 11 5.07 -7.75 -23.34
N GLY A 12 5.19 -8.06 -22.04
CA GLY A 12 4.30 -7.49 -21.02
C GLY A 12 4.45 -5.96 -20.92
N LEU A 13 3.37 -5.27 -20.56
CA LEU A 13 3.41 -3.85 -20.28
C LEU A 13 4.30 -3.57 -19.05
N ARG A 14 5.04 -2.44 -19.10
CA ARG A 14 5.84 -1.99 -17.96
C ARG A 14 4.95 -1.72 -16.74
N CYS A 15 5.42 -2.13 -15.56
CA CYS A 15 4.75 -1.82 -14.30
C CYS A 15 4.75 -0.31 -14.03
N CYS A 16 3.73 0.16 -13.34
CA CYS A 16 3.60 1.56 -12.97
C CYS A 16 4.59 1.92 -11.86
N PRO A 17 5.31 3.06 -11.97
CA PRO A 17 6.16 3.54 -10.88
C PRO A 17 5.34 3.83 -9.62
N LYS A 18 5.89 3.48 -8.45
CA LYS A 18 5.19 3.70 -7.16
C LYS A 18 4.98 5.19 -6.84
N SER A 19 5.89 6.05 -7.30
CA SER A 19 5.75 7.49 -7.13
C SER A 19 4.73 8.15 -8.07
N SER A 20 4.20 7.43 -9.07
CA SER A 20 3.23 8.06 -9.99
C SER A 20 1.94 8.45 -9.30
N PRO A 21 1.30 9.59 -9.65
CA PRO A 21 0.02 10.00 -9.09
C PRO A 21 -1.06 8.92 -9.20
N LEU A 22 -1.06 8.17 -10.31
CA LEU A 22 -1.97 7.06 -10.52
C LEU A 22 -1.77 5.93 -9.51
N PHE A 23 -0.51 5.51 -9.29
CA PHE A 23 -0.21 4.46 -8.31
C PHE A 23 -0.57 4.90 -6.91
N GLN A 24 -0.26 6.14 -6.54
CA GLN A 24 -0.56 6.69 -5.22
C GLN A 24 -2.07 6.69 -4.96
N CYS A 25 -2.86 7.19 -5.91
CA CYS A 25 -4.32 7.16 -5.84
C CYS A 25 -4.86 5.72 -5.72
N PHE A 26 -4.37 4.80 -6.56
CA PHE A 26 -4.74 3.39 -6.52
C PHE A 26 -4.44 2.73 -5.17
N ASN A 27 -3.24 2.98 -4.62
CA ASN A 27 -2.82 2.41 -3.35
C ASN A 27 -3.66 2.93 -2.17
N ILE A 28 -4.02 4.22 -2.18
CA ILE A 28 -4.90 4.79 -1.15
C ILE A 28 -6.27 4.11 -1.18
N TRP A 29 -6.92 4.02 -2.35
CA TRP A 29 -8.22 3.37 -2.48
C TRP A 29 -8.18 1.88 -2.09
N GLN A 30 -7.09 1.18 -2.44
CA GLN A 30 -6.89 -0.20 -2.02
C GLN A 30 -6.83 -0.33 -0.49
N ASN A 31 -6.15 0.59 0.18
CA ASN A 31 -6.07 0.60 1.64
C ASN A 31 -7.42 0.96 2.28
N ILE A 32 -8.06 2.03 1.83
CA ILE A 32 -9.35 2.52 2.37
C ILE A 32 -10.42 1.43 2.28
N ASN A 33 -10.55 0.73 1.14
CA ASN A 33 -11.56 -0.31 0.95
C ASN A 33 -11.33 -1.57 1.81
N ASN A 34 -10.18 -1.70 2.46
CA ASN A 34 -9.86 -2.76 3.40
C ASN A 34 -9.97 -2.34 4.88
N ILE A 35 -10.34 -1.07 5.14
CA ILE A 35 -10.52 -0.58 6.51
C ILE A 35 -11.88 -1.07 7.04
N ASN A 36 -11.81 -1.67 8.21
CA ASN A 36 -12.98 -2.03 9.01
C ASN A 36 -12.92 -1.32 10.36
N VAL A 37 -14.06 -0.81 10.79
CA VAL A 37 -14.26 -0.19 12.11
C VAL A 37 -14.97 -1.18 13.00
N THR A 38 -14.46 -1.38 14.20
CA THR A 38 -15.04 -2.25 15.23
C THR A 38 -15.32 -1.45 16.49
N GLY A 39 -16.50 -1.60 17.07
CA GLY A 39 -16.91 -0.93 18.31
C GLY A 39 -18.41 -0.88 18.50
N ASN A 40 -18.88 -0.02 19.41
CA ASN A 40 -20.29 0.24 19.63
C ASN A 40 -20.88 1.07 18.48
N ILE A 41 -20.99 0.48 17.32
CA ILE A 41 -21.59 1.13 16.15
C ILE A 41 -23.08 0.86 16.21
N VAL A 42 -23.89 1.89 16.46
CA VAL A 42 -25.34 1.78 16.31
C VAL A 42 -25.61 1.69 14.81
N PRO A 43 -26.14 0.55 14.29
CA PRO A 43 -26.50 0.50 12.89
C PRO A 43 -27.63 1.50 12.66
N GLU A 44 -27.48 2.39 11.69
CA GLU A 44 -28.62 3.13 11.15
C GLU A 44 -29.69 2.10 10.76
N ARG A 45 -30.89 2.30 11.29
CA ARG A 45 -32.04 1.46 10.97
C ARG A 45 -32.25 1.52 9.46
N GLN A 46 -31.80 0.50 8.73
CA GLN A 46 -32.39 0.21 7.43
C GLN A 46 -33.85 -0.18 7.70
N CYS A 47 -34.73 0.77 7.46
CA CYS A 47 -36.17 0.53 7.39
C CYS A 47 -36.42 -0.51 6.28
N ASN A 48 -36.99 -1.65 6.65
CA ASN A 48 -37.48 -2.78 5.87
C ASN A 48 -36.52 -3.99 5.80
N GLN A 49 -36.46 -4.71 6.92
CA GLN A 49 -36.60 -6.20 6.91
C GLN A 49 -36.96 -6.70 8.30
N SER A 50 -38.00 -7.51 8.32
CA SER A 50 -38.60 -8.12 9.48
C SER A 50 -37.66 -9.06 10.22
N SER A 51 -37.81 -9.04 11.56
CA SER A 51 -37.52 -10.09 12.55
C SER A 51 -36.04 -10.35 12.94
N ASP A 52 -35.77 -10.03 14.21
CA ASP A 52 -35.05 -10.86 15.21
C ASP A 52 -33.59 -11.25 14.96
N GLU A 53 -32.76 -10.36 14.44
CA GLU A 53 -31.33 -10.45 14.72
C GLU A 53 -30.99 -9.56 15.92
N ILE A 54 -30.61 -10.19 17.01
CA ILE A 54 -30.00 -9.58 18.19
C ILE A 54 -28.80 -8.78 17.71
N ILE A 55 -28.95 -7.46 17.65
CA ILE A 55 -27.89 -6.52 17.27
C ILE A 55 -26.78 -6.69 18.28
N ASN A 56 -25.71 -7.35 17.88
CA ASN A 56 -24.50 -7.43 18.68
C ASN A 56 -24.02 -6.01 18.96
N LYS A 57 -23.97 -5.65 20.23
CA LYS A 57 -23.54 -4.35 20.77
C LYS A 57 -22.12 -3.96 20.30
N TYR A 58 -21.38 -4.90 19.72
CA TYR A 58 -20.04 -4.76 19.16
C TYR A 58 -20.04 -5.32 17.74
N GLY A 59 -20.21 -4.42 16.77
CA GLY A 59 -20.19 -4.77 15.35
C GLY A 59 -18.85 -4.40 14.68
N THR A 60 -18.55 -5.10 13.59
CA THR A 60 -17.47 -4.71 12.67
C THR A 60 -18.10 -4.38 11.32
N ARG A 61 -17.84 -3.17 10.82
CA ARG A 61 -18.31 -2.75 9.49
C ARG A 61 -17.18 -2.14 8.65
N PRO A 62 -17.28 -2.19 7.31
CA PRO A 62 -16.42 -1.36 6.45
C PRO A 62 -16.77 0.13 6.62
N LEU A 63 -15.89 1.00 6.13
CA LEU A 63 -16.17 2.43 6.02
C LEU A 63 -17.31 2.67 5.03
N MET A 64 -18.19 3.64 5.34
CA MET A 64 -19.22 4.12 4.42
C MET A 64 -18.58 4.99 3.31
N GLU A 65 -19.32 5.21 2.24
CA GLU A 65 -18.77 5.93 1.08
C GLU A 65 -18.32 7.35 1.43
N GLU A 66 -19.08 8.09 2.19
CA GLU A 66 -18.73 9.44 2.65
C GLU A 66 -17.48 9.44 3.54
N GLU A 67 -17.34 8.45 4.43
CA GLU A 67 -16.18 8.26 5.29
C GLU A 67 -14.92 7.96 4.45
N LYS A 68 -15.07 7.12 3.40
CA LYS A 68 -13.98 6.82 2.47
C LYS A 68 -13.53 8.05 1.69
N GLN A 69 -14.47 8.83 1.17
CA GLN A 69 -14.17 10.05 0.42
C GLN A 69 -13.50 11.10 1.31
N LYS A 70 -13.97 11.27 2.54
CA LYS A 70 -13.36 12.19 3.51
C LYS A 70 -11.93 11.75 3.84
N LEU A 71 -11.72 10.46 4.09
CA LEU A 71 -10.40 9.90 4.38
C LEU A 71 -9.45 9.98 3.18
N PHE A 72 -9.97 9.74 1.96
CA PHE A 72 -9.19 9.87 0.74
C PHE A 72 -8.62 11.27 0.56
N ARG A 73 -9.43 12.32 0.78
CA ARG A 73 -8.97 13.72 0.66
C ARG A 73 -7.79 14.00 1.60
N GLU A 74 -7.86 13.53 2.83
CA GLU A 74 -6.77 13.71 3.80
C GLU A 74 -5.52 12.92 3.44
N LEU A 75 -5.68 11.63 3.12
CA LEU A 75 -4.56 10.75 2.75
C LEU A 75 -3.89 11.17 1.44
N ASN A 76 -4.61 11.84 0.55
CA ASN A 76 -4.04 12.30 -0.71
C ASN A 76 -3.01 13.43 -0.55
N LEU A 77 -3.02 14.17 0.56
CA LEU A 77 -2.03 15.23 0.85
C LEU A 77 -1.02 14.84 1.94
N LYS A 78 -1.22 13.70 2.60
CA LYS A 78 -0.37 13.23 3.71
C LYS A 78 0.37 11.96 3.33
N GLU A 79 1.57 11.78 3.85
CA GLU A 79 2.37 10.57 3.63
C GLU A 79 1.73 9.34 4.30
N ARG A 80 1.14 9.53 5.47
CA ARG A 80 0.49 8.50 6.29
C ARG A 80 -0.45 9.12 7.31
N MET A 81 -1.38 8.33 7.82
CA MET A 81 -2.20 8.67 8.97
C MET A 81 -2.29 7.48 9.93
N SER A 82 -2.17 7.74 11.21
CA SER A 82 -2.37 6.75 12.26
C SER A 82 -3.85 6.42 12.46
N ALA A 83 -4.15 5.25 13.05
CA ALA A 83 -5.52 4.88 13.39
C ALA A 83 -6.22 5.92 14.28
N ALA A 84 -5.48 6.53 15.22
CA ALA A 84 -6.03 7.57 16.10
C ALA A 84 -6.45 8.83 15.34
N GLU A 85 -5.64 9.29 14.40
CA GLU A 85 -5.96 10.44 13.54
C GLU A 85 -7.16 10.15 12.65
N ILE A 86 -7.24 8.94 12.08
CA ILE A 86 -8.37 8.53 11.24
C ILE A 86 -9.67 8.46 12.06
N LEU A 87 -9.62 7.89 13.27
CA LEU A 87 -10.79 7.83 14.15
C LEU A 87 -11.24 9.24 14.57
N LYS A 88 -10.31 10.12 14.92
CA LYS A 88 -10.62 11.52 15.25
C LYS A 88 -11.23 12.27 14.06
N LEU A 89 -10.78 12.00 12.85
CA LEU A 89 -11.29 12.59 11.63
C LEU A 89 -12.71 12.15 11.29
N LEU A 90 -12.96 10.83 11.37
CA LEU A 90 -14.22 10.25 10.90
C LEU A 90 -15.28 10.18 11.99
N PHE A 91 -14.87 10.00 13.24
CA PHE A 91 -15.74 9.72 14.40
C PHE A 91 -15.36 10.59 15.62
N PRO A 92 -15.41 11.93 15.51
CA PRO A 92 -14.94 12.83 16.57
C PRO A 92 -15.70 12.64 17.89
N ASP A 93 -16.98 12.29 17.83
CA ASP A 93 -17.88 12.16 18.96
C ASP A 93 -17.97 10.72 19.51
N GLU A 94 -17.37 9.75 18.82
CA GLU A 94 -17.47 8.35 19.19
C GLU A 94 -16.22 7.87 19.95
N ARG A 95 -16.43 7.12 21.02
CA ARG A 95 -15.36 6.54 21.84
C ARG A 95 -15.35 5.02 21.71
N ASN A 96 -14.18 4.41 21.96
CA ASN A 96 -13.99 2.95 21.96
C ASN A 96 -14.10 2.28 20.58
N LEU A 97 -13.87 3.04 19.50
CA LEU A 97 -13.72 2.48 18.18
C LEU A 97 -12.28 1.98 17.94
N LYS A 98 -12.15 0.94 17.13
CA LYS A 98 -10.86 0.38 16.70
C LYS A 98 -10.87 0.15 15.21
N LEU A 99 -9.74 0.41 14.57
CA LEU A 99 -9.48 0.05 13.18
C LEU A 99 -8.66 -1.25 13.10
N ASN A 100 -8.87 -1.99 12.03
CA ASN A 100 -8.06 -3.18 11.73
C ASN A 100 -6.62 -2.87 11.28
N PHE A 101 -6.24 -1.59 11.17
CA PHE A 101 -4.90 -1.10 10.87
C PHE A 101 -4.38 -0.23 12.00
N LYS A 102 -3.05 -0.18 12.16
CA LYS A 102 -2.37 0.77 13.04
C LYS A 102 -2.08 2.10 12.35
N GLU A 103 -1.77 2.04 11.07
CA GLU A 103 -1.38 3.16 10.23
C GLU A 103 -1.81 2.87 8.79
N VAL A 104 -2.26 3.88 8.07
CA VAL A 104 -2.60 3.82 6.64
C VAL A 104 -1.65 4.73 5.87
N LYS A 105 -1.05 4.19 4.82
CA LYS A 105 -0.18 4.96 3.90
C LYS A 105 -1.03 5.83 3.00
N GLY A 106 -0.63 7.08 2.87
CA GLY A 106 -1.22 8.05 1.96
C GLY A 106 -0.37 8.27 0.71
N ASN A 107 -0.40 9.49 0.17
CA ASN A 107 0.27 9.90 -1.05
C ASN A 107 1.63 10.54 -0.76
N THR A 108 2.70 9.77 -0.89
CA THR A 108 4.06 10.26 -0.63
C THR A 108 4.50 11.33 -1.65
N THR A 109 4.06 11.22 -2.89
CA THR A 109 4.40 12.18 -3.95
C THR A 109 3.70 13.52 -3.73
N MET A 110 2.40 13.49 -3.46
CA MET A 110 1.65 14.72 -3.21
C MET A 110 2.08 15.38 -1.88
N SER A 111 2.39 14.59 -0.87
CA SER A 111 2.97 15.10 0.38
C SER A 111 4.31 15.81 0.14
N ALA A 112 5.15 15.29 -0.76
CA ALA A 112 6.39 15.96 -1.16
C ALA A 112 6.11 17.30 -1.88
N PHE A 113 5.09 17.34 -2.75
CA PHE A 113 4.66 18.58 -3.41
C PHE A 113 4.15 19.61 -2.40
N VAL A 114 3.31 19.18 -1.43
CA VAL A 114 2.84 20.06 -0.35
C VAL A 114 4.00 20.60 0.50
N ASN A 115 5.02 19.79 0.76
CA ASN A 115 6.22 20.23 1.49
C ASN A 115 7.03 21.25 0.67
N ALA A 116 7.14 21.08 -0.65
CA ALA A 116 7.74 22.09 -1.52
C ALA A 116 6.92 23.39 -1.53
N CYS A 117 5.57 23.30 -1.55
CA CYS A 117 4.71 24.49 -1.41
C CYS A 117 4.96 25.24 -0.09
N ARG A 118 5.19 24.53 1.02
CA ARG A 118 5.55 25.18 2.31
C ARG A 118 6.84 25.97 2.18
N GLN A 119 7.85 25.40 1.50
CA GLN A 119 9.11 26.10 1.27
C GLN A 119 8.90 27.37 0.41
N VAL A 120 8.09 27.29 -0.65
CA VAL A 120 7.74 28.46 -1.48
C VAL A 120 7.03 29.51 -0.65
N ILE A 121 6.05 29.13 0.17
CA ILE A 121 5.31 30.03 1.05
C ILE A 121 6.26 30.76 2.02
N TYR A 122 7.17 30.00 2.63
CA TYR A 122 8.20 30.56 3.50
C TYR A 122 9.13 31.53 2.74
N MET A 123 9.62 31.14 1.55
CA MET A 123 10.49 31.99 0.71
C MET A 123 9.78 33.27 0.23
N SER A 124 8.44 33.25 0.10
CA SER A 124 7.63 34.40 -0.28
C SER A 124 7.28 35.36 0.89
N GLY A 125 7.83 35.10 2.08
CA GLY A 125 7.65 35.95 3.25
C GLY A 125 6.37 35.72 4.05
N HIS A 126 5.74 34.53 3.89
CA HIS A 126 4.54 34.12 4.64
C HIS A 126 4.90 33.01 5.65
N ASP A 127 5.92 33.26 6.48
CA ASP A 127 6.48 32.32 7.46
C ASP A 127 5.57 32.07 8.69
N ASP A 128 4.53 32.86 8.87
CA ASP A 128 3.49 32.69 9.88
C ASP A 128 2.45 31.60 9.55
N ILE A 129 2.43 31.11 8.33
CA ILE A 129 1.45 30.13 7.86
C ILE A 129 1.95 28.70 8.12
N ASP A 130 1.36 28.02 9.10
CA ASP A 130 1.59 26.59 9.36
C ASP A 130 0.30 25.79 9.21
N PHE A 131 0.27 24.93 8.17
CA PHE A 131 -0.84 24.02 7.90
C PHE A 131 -0.49 22.56 8.14
N SER A 132 0.56 22.27 8.92
CA SER A 132 1.04 20.90 9.17
C SER A 132 0.03 20.01 9.88
N LYS A 133 -0.85 20.61 10.69
CA LYS A 133 -1.90 19.93 11.47
C LYS A 133 -3.32 20.17 10.93
N GLU A 134 -3.42 20.92 9.86
CA GLU A 134 -4.69 21.34 9.29
C GLU A 134 -5.31 20.27 8.38
N SER A 135 -6.57 20.46 8.01
CA SER A 135 -7.27 19.60 7.06
C SER A 135 -6.69 19.74 5.64
N ALA A 136 -6.90 18.73 4.83
CA ALA A 136 -6.49 18.75 3.42
C ALA A 136 -7.13 19.93 2.66
N GLN A 137 -8.39 20.26 2.96
CA GLN A 137 -9.08 21.38 2.33
C GLN A 137 -8.42 22.70 2.69
N TYR A 138 -8.20 22.97 3.98
CA TYR A 138 -7.53 24.19 4.44
C TYR A 138 -6.12 24.32 3.83
N THR A 139 -5.35 23.22 3.84
CA THR A 139 -4.01 23.17 3.22
C THR A 139 -4.06 23.55 1.74
N THR A 140 -5.00 22.98 0.99
CA THR A 140 -5.13 23.25 -0.46
C THR A 140 -5.55 24.69 -0.72
N ASP A 141 -6.51 25.22 0.04
CA ASP A 141 -7.03 26.58 -0.13
C ASP A 141 -5.96 27.61 0.22
N THR A 142 -5.23 27.40 1.31
CA THR A 142 -4.12 28.27 1.73
C THR A 142 -3.00 28.28 0.67
N ILE A 143 -2.61 27.12 0.15
CA ILE A 143 -1.60 27.07 -0.92
C ILE A 143 -2.08 27.81 -2.16
N LYS A 144 -3.32 27.60 -2.59
CA LYS A 144 -3.90 28.30 -3.75
C LYS A 144 -3.94 29.80 -3.56
N GLU A 145 -4.32 30.26 -2.37
CA GLU A 145 -4.39 31.70 -2.06
C GLU A 145 -2.99 32.35 -2.13
N VAL A 146 -1.98 31.77 -1.47
CA VAL A 146 -0.63 32.34 -1.47
C VAL A 146 0.01 32.26 -2.86
N PHE A 147 -0.15 31.13 -3.55
CA PHE A 147 0.35 30.97 -4.92
C PHE A 147 -0.30 32.00 -5.86
N GLY A 148 -1.60 32.25 -5.73
CA GLY A 148 -2.26 33.32 -6.50
C GLY A 148 -1.68 34.72 -6.23
N LYS A 149 -1.27 35.04 -4.99
CA LYS A 149 -0.64 36.33 -4.64
C LYS A 149 0.74 36.50 -5.30
N ILE A 150 1.49 35.41 -5.52
CA ILE A 150 2.80 35.45 -6.18
C ILE A 150 2.71 35.19 -7.69
N GLY A 151 1.49 35.17 -8.26
CA GLY A 151 1.29 34.97 -9.70
C GLY A 151 1.44 33.52 -10.17
N ALA A 152 1.49 32.57 -9.25
CA ALA A 152 1.60 31.13 -9.53
C ALA A 152 0.25 30.42 -9.38
N HIS A 153 0.19 29.15 -9.78
CA HIS A 153 -1.00 28.30 -9.59
C HIS A 153 -0.64 26.96 -8.98
N ALA A 154 -1.60 26.34 -8.28
CA ALA A 154 -1.43 25.08 -7.55
C ALA A 154 -2.26 23.93 -8.13
N ASP A 155 -2.52 23.94 -9.44
CA ASP A 155 -3.34 22.93 -10.12
C ASP A 155 -2.71 21.51 -10.08
N PHE A 156 -1.41 21.46 -9.85
CA PHE A 156 -0.68 20.21 -9.65
C PHE A 156 -1.01 19.49 -8.33
N LEU A 157 -1.77 20.11 -7.43
CA LEU A 157 -2.29 19.45 -6.21
C LEU A 157 -3.53 18.59 -6.49
N THR A 158 -4.09 18.67 -7.70
CA THR A 158 -5.24 17.89 -8.13
C THR A 158 -4.84 16.90 -9.21
N PHE A 159 -5.40 15.69 -9.13
CA PHE A 159 -5.17 14.64 -10.13
C PHE A 159 -6.44 13.82 -10.31
N ASP A 160 -6.91 13.73 -11.54
CA ASP A 160 -8.04 12.87 -11.92
C ASP A 160 -7.53 11.61 -12.63
N PRO A 161 -7.62 10.44 -11.98
CA PRO A 161 -7.16 9.18 -12.57
C PRO A 161 -8.08 8.66 -13.69
N CYS A 162 -9.30 9.19 -13.82
CA CYS A 162 -10.32 8.73 -14.76
C CYS A 162 -10.22 9.38 -16.15
N LEU A 163 -9.46 10.47 -16.29
CA LEU A 163 -9.23 11.11 -17.59
C LEU A 163 -8.51 10.18 -18.57
N ASP A 164 -8.82 10.33 -19.85
CA ASP A 164 -8.30 9.46 -20.90
C ASP A 164 -7.28 10.15 -21.81
N GLY A 165 -6.48 9.30 -22.49
CA GLY A 165 -5.62 9.70 -23.59
C GLY A 165 -4.66 10.83 -23.27
N LYS A 166 -4.74 11.91 -24.05
CA LYS A 166 -3.86 13.08 -23.91
C LYS A 166 -4.19 13.90 -22.66
N GLU A 167 -5.45 14.00 -22.27
CA GLU A 167 -5.89 14.77 -21.09
C GLU A 167 -5.27 14.21 -19.81
N PHE A 168 -5.22 12.89 -19.70
CA PHE A 168 -4.54 12.24 -18.55
C PHE A 168 -3.07 12.67 -18.42
N ALA A 169 -2.34 12.68 -19.53
CA ALA A 169 -0.91 13.02 -19.55
C ALA A 169 -0.65 14.52 -19.44
N GLN A 170 -1.63 15.36 -19.75
CA GLN A 170 -1.49 16.83 -19.70
C GLN A 170 -1.81 17.43 -18.34
N GLN A 171 -2.35 16.66 -17.39
CA GLN A 171 -2.63 17.13 -16.05
C GLN A 171 -1.35 17.70 -15.39
N PRO A 172 -1.41 18.89 -14.75
CA PRO A 172 -0.23 19.49 -14.10
C PRO A 172 0.46 18.56 -13.10
N ALA A 173 -0.31 17.83 -12.26
CA ALA A 173 0.22 16.85 -11.32
C ALA A 173 1.02 15.74 -12.01
N TYR A 174 0.51 15.21 -13.13
CA TYR A 174 1.20 14.17 -13.88
C TYR A 174 2.44 14.70 -14.60
N ARG A 175 2.36 15.87 -15.19
CA ARG A 175 3.48 16.53 -15.87
C ARG A 175 4.63 16.85 -14.90
N LEU A 176 4.30 17.40 -13.74
CA LEU A 176 5.28 17.72 -12.71
C LEU A 176 5.96 16.44 -12.18
N TRP A 177 5.17 15.43 -11.82
CA TRP A 177 5.70 14.12 -11.43
C TRP A 177 6.58 13.52 -12.52
N HIS A 178 6.13 13.48 -13.78
CA HIS A 178 6.88 12.89 -14.88
C HIS A 178 8.18 13.62 -15.15
N LEU A 179 8.18 14.95 -15.05
CA LEU A 179 9.38 15.74 -15.17
C LEU A 179 10.40 15.37 -14.09
N LEU A 180 9.99 15.37 -12.82
CA LEU A 180 10.89 15.05 -11.69
C LEU A 180 11.36 13.58 -11.71
N TYR A 181 10.48 12.65 -12.11
CA TYR A 181 10.81 11.23 -12.17
C TYR A 181 11.74 10.87 -13.32
N SER A 182 11.60 11.50 -14.49
CA SER A 182 12.38 11.22 -15.69
C SER A 182 13.66 12.04 -15.77
N TYR A 183 13.81 13.04 -14.93
CA TYR A 183 15.00 13.88 -14.92
C TYR A 183 16.15 13.12 -14.27
N THR A 184 17.11 12.70 -15.07
CA THR A 184 18.38 12.19 -14.56
C THR A 184 19.25 13.41 -14.30
N GLY A 185 19.62 13.62 -13.03
CA GLY A 185 20.44 14.76 -12.63
C GLY A 185 21.65 14.95 -13.56
N ASP A 186 21.67 16.07 -14.20
CA ASP A 186 22.82 16.50 -14.99
C ASP A 186 23.72 17.27 -14.02
N ASN A 187 24.86 16.69 -13.68
CA ASN A 187 25.85 17.32 -12.80
C ASN A 187 26.55 18.55 -13.47
N SER A 188 26.10 18.96 -14.66
CA SER A 188 26.55 20.20 -15.29
C SER A 188 25.91 21.42 -14.63
N ALA A 189 26.61 22.54 -14.61
CA ALA A 189 26.14 23.82 -14.06
C ALA A 189 24.79 24.31 -14.66
N THR A 190 24.39 23.80 -15.83
CA THR A 190 23.14 24.14 -16.53
C THR A 190 22.02 23.12 -16.37
N GLY A 191 22.28 21.94 -15.82
CA GLY A 191 21.31 20.86 -15.74
C GLY A 191 20.14 21.20 -14.83
N ASP A 192 20.43 21.65 -13.63
CA ASP A 192 19.40 22.07 -12.65
C ASP A 192 18.63 23.32 -13.09
N GLU A 193 19.25 24.21 -13.85
CA GLU A 193 18.58 25.39 -14.36
C GLU A 193 17.45 25.05 -15.35
N ARG A 194 17.68 24.08 -16.25
CA ARG A 194 16.64 23.58 -17.17
C ARG A 194 15.49 22.90 -16.43
N LEU A 195 15.79 22.19 -15.35
CA LEU A 195 14.76 21.58 -14.50
C LEU A 195 13.90 22.68 -13.86
N LYS A 196 14.52 23.67 -13.25
CA LYS A 196 13.83 24.82 -12.64
C LYS A 196 12.97 25.58 -13.65
N GLU A 197 13.46 25.84 -14.86
CA GLU A 197 12.69 26.46 -15.94
C GLU A 197 11.42 25.66 -16.28
N ARG A 198 11.54 24.35 -16.45
CA ARG A 198 10.38 23.50 -16.76
C ARG A 198 9.39 23.39 -15.60
N ILE A 199 9.86 23.40 -14.35
CA ILE A 199 8.99 23.45 -13.16
C ILE A 199 8.26 24.78 -13.11
N ALA A 200 8.98 25.89 -13.36
CA ALA A 200 8.42 27.24 -13.43
C ALA A 200 7.29 27.30 -14.47
N ASP A 201 7.50 26.75 -15.67
CA ASP A 201 6.47 26.68 -16.72
C ASP A 201 5.22 25.87 -16.33
N ILE A 202 5.41 24.79 -15.54
CA ILE A 202 4.27 23.93 -15.12
C ILE A 202 3.48 24.57 -13.99
N CYS A 203 4.12 25.26 -13.07
CA CYS A 203 3.52 25.79 -11.86
C CYS A 203 3.24 27.32 -11.91
N GLY A 204 3.72 28.00 -12.95
CA GLY A 204 3.68 29.47 -13.04
C GLY A 204 4.57 30.16 -12.00
N LEU A 205 5.62 29.49 -11.52
CA LEU A 205 6.51 29.99 -10.47
C LEU A 205 7.73 30.71 -11.07
N ASP A 206 8.29 31.65 -10.30
CA ASP A 206 9.63 32.15 -10.59
C ASP A 206 10.69 31.05 -10.36
N LYS A 207 11.82 31.14 -11.08
CA LYS A 207 12.90 30.14 -11.00
C LYS A 207 13.43 29.93 -9.58
N GLU A 208 13.43 30.98 -8.77
CA GLU A 208 13.88 30.92 -7.39
C GLU A 208 13.01 29.94 -6.59
N TYR A 209 11.68 30.08 -6.69
CA TYR A 209 10.71 29.20 -6.03
C TYR A 209 10.70 27.78 -6.62
N ALA A 210 11.00 27.63 -7.91
CA ALA A 210 11.10 26.32 -8.55
C ALA A 210 12.19 25.43 -7.93
N SER A 211 13.18 26.01 -7.26
CA SER A 211 14.24 25.26 -6.55
C SER A 211 13.70 24.34 -5.46
N ALA A 212 12.61 24.70 -4.78
CA ALA A 212 11.95 23.89 -3.76
C ALA A 212 11.41 22.56 -4.33
N PHE A 213 10.87 22.61 -5.55
CA PHE A 213 10.39 21.41 -6.25
C PHE A 213 11.53 20.59 -6.87
N ALA A 214 12.59 21.25 -7.36
CA ALA A 214 13.72 20.56 -7.96
C ALA A 214 14.48 19.66 -6.96
N SER A 215 14.38 19.95 -5.66
CA SER A 215 14.98 19.16 -4.58
C SER A 215 14.21 17.88 -4.21
N ILE A 216 13.02 17.66 -4.80
CA ILE A 216 12.18 16.51 -4.45
C ILE A 216 12.80 15.21 -4.98
N ALA A 217 13.11 14.29 -4.06
CA ALA A 217 13.51 12.93 -4.39
C ALA A 217 12.29 12.00 -4.39
N LEU A 218 11.95 11.45 -5.55
CA LEU A 218 10.85 10.52 -5.72
C LEU A 218 11.30 9.07 -5.53
N LEU A 219 10.38 8.21 -5.11
CA LEU A 219 10.64 6.77 -4.99
C LEU A 219 10.90 6.16 -6.38
N ASP A 220 12.04 5.51 -6.55
CA ASP A 220 12.45 4.80 -7.79
C ASP A 220 12.10 3.31 -7.73
N ASP A 221 10.86 3.01 -7.39
CA ASP A 221 10.33 1.66 -7.27
C ASP A 221 9.14 1.46 -8.22
N TYR A 222 8.89 0.21 -8.62
CA TYR A 222 7.75 -0.16 -9.46
C TYR A 222 6.71 -0.96 -8.67
N GLY A 223 5.44 -0.76 -9.03
CA GLY A 223 4.35 -1.60 -8.58
C GLY A 223 4.32 -2.95 -9.30
N SER A 224 3.28 -3.75 -9.03
CA SER A 224 3.06 -5.04 -9.68
C SER A 224 2.13 -4.97 -10.90
N LEU A 225 1.43 -3.86 -11.11
CA LEU A 225 0.48 -3.65 -12.18
C LEU A 225 0.97 -2.57 -13.16
N SER A 226 0.57 -2.69 -14.42
CA SER A 226 0.78 -1.62 -15.40
C SER A 226 -0.21 -0.47 -15.18
N ALA A 227 0.15 0.74 -15.63
CA ALA A 227 -0.74 1.90 -15.59
C ALA A 227 -2.08 1.61 -16.30
N LYS A 228 -2.05 0.88 -17.42
CA LYS A 228 -3.28 0.47 -18.15
C LYS A 228 -4.20 -0.39 -17.29
N ALA A 229 -3.66 -1.35 -16.54
CA ALA A 229 -4.45 -2.19 -15.65
C ALA A 229 -5.01 -1.39 -14.48
N MET A 230 -4.19 -0.54 -13.86
CA MET A 230 -4.64 0.32 -12.76
C MET A 230 -5.77 1.25 -13.16
N ARG A 231 -5.67 1.91 -14.32
CA ARG A 231 -6.72 2.80 -14.82
C ARG A 231 -8.04 2.09 -15.08
N LYS A 232 -8.02 0.82 -15.49
CA LYS A 232 -9.25 0.03 -15.67
C LYS A 232 -9.87 -0.45 -14.35
N ILE A 233 -9.05 -0.72 -13.34
CA ILE A 233 -9.53 -1.26 -12.05
C ILE A 233 -9.97 -0.13 -11.11
N LEU A 234 -9.26 1.01 -11.13
CA LEU A 234 -9.42 2.09 -10.17
C LEU A 234 -10.84 2.65 -10.06
N PRO A 235 -11.59 2.90 -11.17
CA PRO A 235 -12.96 3.39 -11.07
C PRO A 235 -13.84 2.50 -10.17
N PHE A 236 -13.76 1.17 -10.34
CA PHE A 236 -14.51 0.24 -9.50
C PHE A 236 -14.06 0.25 -8.04
N MET A 237 -12.79 0.55 -7.77
CA MET A 237 -12.32 0.73 -6.40
C MET A 237 -12.81 2.06 -5.80
N MET A 238 -12.94 3.10 -6.60
CA MET A 238 -13.51 4.38 -6.20
C MET A 238 -15.00 4.26 -5.87
N ASP A 239 -15.69 3.31 -6.52
CA ASP A 239 -17.08 2.91 -6.18
C ASP A 239 -17.16 2.03 -4.91
N GLY A 240 -16.10 1.96 -4.12
CA GLY A 240 -16.08 1.27 -2.84
C GLY A 240 -15.78 -0.23 -2.88
N ASN A 241 -15.54 -0.82 -4.06
CA ASN A 241 -15.25 -2.25 -4.18
C ASN A 241 -13.84 -2.59 -3.72
N LYS A 242 -13.69 -3.75 -3.07
CA LYS A 242 -12.36 -4.31 -2.75
C LYS A 242 -11.61 -4.68 -4.03
N TYR A 243 -10.29 -4.65 -3.97
CA TYR A 243 -9.41 -4.92 -5.11
C TYR A 243 -9.77 -6.19 -5.92
N SER A 244 -10.11 -7.31 -5.25
CA SER A 244 -10.47 -8.55 -5.93
C SER A 244 -11.73 -8.40 -6.80
N VAL A 245 -12.77 -7.77 -6.24
CA VAL A 245 -14.05 -7.52 -6.93
C VAL A 245 -13.85 -6.51 -8.06
N ALA A 246 -13.11 -5.43 -7.80
CA ALA A 246 -12.78 -4.42 -8.80
C ALA A 246 -11.99 -5.01 -9.99
N CYS A 247 -11.09 -5.98 -9.75
CA CYS A 247 -10.40 -6.69 -10.82
C CYS A 247 -11.38 -7.48 -11.70
N GLU A 248 -12.32 -8.20 -11.11
CA GLU A 248 -13.33 -8.99 -11.85
C GLU A 248 -14.19 -8.08 -12.72
N TYR A 249 -14.69 -6.96 -12.19
CA TYR A 249 -15.45 -5.97 -12.96
C TYR A 249 -14.64 -5.34 -14.11
N ALA A 250 -13.34 -5.16 -13.93
CA ALA A 250 -12.43 -4.66 -14.95
C ALA A 250 -12.01 -5.73 -15.98
N GLY A 251 -12.48 -6.98 -15.84
CA GLY A 251 -12.13 -8.11 -16.70
C GLY A 251 -10.74 -8.69 -16.43
N TYR A 252 -10.21 -8.47 -15.21
CA TYR A 252 -8.93 -9.04 -14.78
C TYR A 252 -9.13 -10.08 -13.69
N ARG A 253 -8.23 -11.05 -13.63
CA ARG A 253 -8.14 -11.95 -12.47
C ARG A 253 -7.30 -11.29 -11.37
N PRO A 254 -7.76 -11.27 -10.12
CA PRO A 254 -7.04 -10.63 -9.00
C PRO A 254 -5.70 -11.32 -8.72
N SER A 255 -5.58 -12.60 -9.07
CA SER A 255 -4.36 -13.39 -8.96
C SER A 255 -4.27 -14.38 -10.12
N LYS A 256 -3.04 -14.71 -10.56
CA LYS A 256 -2.82 -15.79 -11.55
C LYS A 256 -3.34 -17.16 -11.08
N ARG A 257 -3.56 -17.33 -9.78
CA ARG A 257 -4.03 -18.56 -9.15
C ARG A 257 -5.49 -18.50 -8.72
N SER A 258 -6.16 -17.34 -8.84
CA SER A 258 -7.59 -17.27 -8.53
C SER A 258 -8.38 -17.98 -9.61
N LEU A 259 -9.12 -18.99 -9.18
CA LEU A 259 -10.07 -19.71 -10.00
C LEU A 259 -11.44 -19.03 -9.86
N THR A 260 -12.22 -18.98 -10.94
CA THR A 260 -13.64 -18.61 -10.85
C THR A 260 -14.39 -19.71 -10.09
N LYS A 261 -15.60 -19.41 -9.59
CA LYS A 261 -16.44 -20.41 -8.95
C LYS A 261 -16.67 -21.60 -9.86
N GLU A 262 -16.97 -21.35 -11.13
CA GLU A 262 -17.18 -22.39 -12.15
C GLU A 262 -15.92 -23.23 -12.42
N GLU A 263 -14.75 -22.59 -12.47
CA GLU A 263 -13.47 -23.30 -12.63
C GLU A 263 -13.12 -24.12 -11.36
N LEU A 264 -13.54 -23.66 -10.18
CA LEU A 264 -13.34 -24.39 -8.93
C LEU A 264 -14.24 -25.61 -8.85
N ASP A 265 -15.52 -25.45 -9.21
CA ASP A 265 -16.53 -26.52 -9.19
C ASP A 265 -16.24 -27.59 -10.25
N ASN A 266 -15.70 -27.18 -11.40
CA ASN A 266 -15.33 -28.09 -12.50
C ASN A 266 -13.90 -28.67 -12.37
N LYS A 267 -13.16 -28.31 -11.32
CA LYS A 267 -11.79 -28.78 -11.15
C LYS A 267 -11.78 -30.26 -10.76
N PRO A 268 -11.14 -31.14 -11.55
CA PRO A 268 -11.07 -32.55 -11.19
C PRO A 268 -10.29 -32.71 -9.88
N LEU A 269 -10.92 -33.36 -8.90
CA LEU A 269 -10.26 -33.72 -7.65
C LEU A 269 -9.24 -34.82 -7.92
N VAL A 270 -7.99 -34.57 -7.58
CA VAL A 270 -6.93 -35.59 -7.65
C VAL A 270 -6.90 -36.42 -6.38
N ASN A 271 -6.52 -37.71 -6.54
CA ASN A 271 -6.43 -38.61 -5.38
C ASN A 271 -5.18 -38.36 -4.54
N THR A 272 -4.10 -37.91 -5.17
CA THR A 272 -2.82 -37.60 -4.53
C THR A 272 -2.30 -36.27 -5.04
N ILE A 273 -1.66 -35.50 -4.16
CA ILE A 273 -1.02 -34.25 -4.54
C ILE A 273 0.31 -34.56 -5.25
N PRO A 274 0.52 -34.07 -6.48
CA PRO A 274 1.77 -34.32 -7.19
C PRO A 274 2.95 -33.61 -6.52
N LEU A 275 4.11 -34.31 -6.46
CA LEU A 275 5.34 -33.70 -5.97
C LEU A 275 5.82 -32.58 -6.88
N LEU A 276 6.45 -31.58 -6.29
CA LEU A 276 7.09 -30.50 -7.02
C LEU A 276 8.29 -31.07 -7.83
N LYS A 277 8.39 -30.65 -9.07
CA LYS A 277 9.53 -31.01 -9.93
C LYS A 277 10.79 -30.35 -9.37
N ARG A 278 11.93 -31.04 -9.52
CA ARG A 278 13.24 -30.50 -9.11
C ARG A 278 13.52 -29.16 -9.76
N ASN A 279 13.96 -28.19 -8.96
CA ASN A 279 14.23 -26.81 -9.37
C ASN A 279 12.97 -26.02 -9.80
N SER A 280 11.77 -26.43 -9.38
CA SER A 280 10.53 -25.69 -9.62
C SER A 280 10.41 -24.44 -8.75
N LEU A 281 11.11 -24.41 -7.61
CA LEU A 281 11.15 -23.26 -6.72
C LEU A 281 12.56 -22.65 -6.67
N ARG A 282 12.60 -21.33 -6.45
CA ARG A 282 13.86 -20.58 -6.35
C ARG A 282 14.71 -20.98 -5.14
N ASN A 283 14.06 -21.49 -4.08
CA ASN A 283 14.73 -21.96 -2.88
C ASN A 283 14.60 -23.48 -2.77
N PRO A 284 15.69 -24.24 -2.95
CA PRO A 284 15.66 -25.71 -2.94
C PRO A 284 15.32 -26.29 -1.56
N VAL A 285 15.61 -25.57 -0.47
CA VAL A 285 15.24 -26.00 0.88
C VAL A 285 13.73 -25.95 1.06
N VAL A 286 13.08 -24.88 0.61
CA VAL A 286 11.61 -24.76 0.63
C VAL A 286 10.96 -25.83 -0.25
N GLU A 287 11.53 -26.11 -1.44
CA GLU A 287 11.04 -27.19 -2.32
C GLU A 287 11.09 -28.56 -1.62
N LYS A 288 12.19 -28.86 -0.93
CA LYS A 288 12.34 -30.10 -0.17
C LYS A 288 11.31 -30.22 0.96
N ILE A 289 11.13 -29.14 1.74
CA ILE A 289 10.15 -29.10 2.84
C ILE A 289 8.72 -29.30 2.31
N LEU A 290 8.36 -28.62 1.22
CA LEU A 290 7.03 -28.76 0.62
C LEU A 290 6.81 -30.19 0.08
N ASN A 291 7.80 -30.80 -0.54
CA ASN A 291 7.68 -32.19 -0.98
C ASN A 291 7.53 -33.17 0.19
N GLN A 292 8.22 -32.95 1.30
CA GLN A 292 8.01 -33.74 2.52
C GLN A 292 6.59 -33.56 3.07
N MET A 293 6.09 -32.32 3.12
CA MET A 293 4.72 -32.05 3.55
C MET A 293 3.69 -32.72 2.61
N ILE A 294 3.89 -32.65 1.30
CA ILE A 294 3.03 -33.32 0.32
C ILE A 294 2.99 -34.83 0.57
N ASN A 295 4.13 -35.46 0.83
CA ASN A 295 4.20 -36.89 1.14
C ASN A 295 3.40 -37.23 2.41
N VAL A 296 3.53 -36.42 3.48
CA VAL A 296 2.77 -36.62 4.71
C VAL A 296 1.26 -36.53 4.44
N VAL A 297 0.82 -35.49 3.72
CA VAL A 297 -0.60 -35.31 3.39
C VAL A 297 -1.13 -36.47 2.54
N ASN A 298 -0.36 -36.93 1.55
CA ASN A 298 -0.74 -38.08 0.72
C ASN A 298 -0.87 -39.36 1.56
N THR A 299 0.11 -39.63 2.42
CA THR A 299 0.07 -40.81 3.31
C THR A 299 -1.15 -40.76 4.27
N VAL A 300 -1.46 -39.59 4.85
CA VAL A 300 -2.64 -39.44 5.69
C VAL A 300 -3.91 -39.68 4.87
N SER A 301 -3.99 -39.10 3.66
CA SER A 301 -5.15 -39.29 2.78
C SER A 301 -5.33 -40.76 2.32
N GLU A 302 -4.24 -41.49 2.09
CA GLU A 302 -4.27 -42.91 1.76
C GLU A 302 -4.73 -43.79 2.93
N THR A 303 -4.32 -43.40 4.16
CA THR A 303 -4.62 -44.20 5.37
C THR A 303 -6.03 -43.97 5.91
N TYR A 304 -6.46 -42.69 5.93
CA TYR A 304 -7.71 -42.26 6.61
C TYR A 304 -8.78 -41.76 5.64
N GLY A 305 -8.51 -41.73 4.35
CA GLY A 305 -9.39 -41.15 3.34
C GLY A 305 -9.11 -39.66 3.09
N LYS A 306 -9.80 -39.09 2.11
CA LYS A 306 -9.63 -37.67 1.73
C LYS A 306 -10.17 -36.76 2.83
N PRO A 307 -9.40 -35.74 3.29
CA PRO A 307 -9.89 -34.77 4.24
C PRO A 307 -10.90 -33.83 3.59
N ASP A 308 -11.92 -33.43 4.35
CA ASP A 308 -12.88 -32.40 3.93
C ASP A 308 -12.24 -31.01 3.93
N GLU A 309 -11.29 -30.78 4.84
CA GLU A 309 -10.59 -29.50 4.97
C GLU A 309 -9.12 -29.72 5.36
N ILE A 310 -8.22 -28.96 4.75
CA ILE A 310 -6.80 -28.91 5.13
C ILE A 310 -6.48 -27.50 5.59
N ARG A 311 -6.15 -27.33 6.87
CA ARG A 311 -5.69 -26.05 7.45
C ARG A 311 -4.18 -26.03 7.55
N ILE A 312 -3.57 -25.03 6.90
CA ILE A 312 -2.13 -24.84 6.96
C ILE A 312 -1.85 -23.62 7.82
N GLU A 313 -1.27 -23.84 8.99
CA GLU A 313 -0.74 -22.77 9.83
C GLU A 313 0.72 -22.52 9.45
N MET A 314 0.98 -21.33 8.97
CA MET A 314 2.35 -20.89 8.69
C MET A 314 2.85 -20.03 9.85
N ALA A 315 3.93 -20.46 10.50
CA ALA A 315 4.65 -19.58 11.40
C ALA A 315 5.12 -18.34 10.61
N ARG A 316 4.69 -17.16 11.02
CA ARG A 316 5.26 -15.93 10.54
C ARG A 316 6.66 -15.81 11.11
N GLU A 317 7.66 -16.19 10.35
CA GLU A 317 8.99 -15.66 10.63
C GLU A 317 8.88 -14.14 10.45
N LEU A 318 8.89 -13.42 11.56
CA LEU A 318 9.18 -12.01 11.54
C LEU A 318 10.53 -11.89 10.83
N LYS A 319 10.55 -11.28 9.66
CA LYS A 319 11.80 -10.92 8.97
C LYS A 319 12.53 -9.94 9.87
N LYS A 320 13.32 -10.49 10.80
CA LYS A 320 14.18 -9.69 11.66
C LYS A 320 15.38 -9.27 10.85
N SER A 321 15.79 -8.02 11.00
CA SER A 321 17.05 -7.53 10.44
C SER A 321 18.23 -8.35 10.95
N ALA A 322 19.35 -8.34 10.26
CA ALA A 322 20.56 -9.03 10.72
C ALA A 322 20.94 -8.64 12.15
N LYS A 323 20.81 -7.35 12.48
CA LYS A 323 21.08 -6.79 13.82
C LYS A 323 20.11 -7.32 14.89
N GLU A 324 18.82 -7.45 14.56
CA GLU A 324 17.83 -8.01 15.51
C GLU A 324 18.04 -9.51 15.73
N ARG A 325 18.49 -10.26 14.71
CA ARG A 325 18.84 -11.67 14.86
C ARG A 325 20.07 -11.88 15.72
N GLU A 326 21.08 -11.03 15.56
CA GLU A 326 22.29 -11.03 16.39
C GLU A 326 21.95 -10.71 17.84
N GLN A 327 21.12 -9.70 18.09
CA GLN A 327 20.68 -9.35 19.44
C GLN A 327 19.90 -10.51 20.09
N MET A 328 18.98 -11.14 19.39
CA MET A 328 18.26 -12.32 19.88
C MET A 328 19.18 -13.49 20.22
N THR A 329 20.16 -13.74 19.35
CA THR A 329 21.14 -14.81 19.61
C THR A 329 21.93 -14.52 20.89
N LYS A 330 22.29 -13.25 21.12
CA LYS A 330 22.95 -12.80 22.35
C LYS A 330 22.05 -12.99 23.55
N ASP A 331 20.79 -12.54 23.47
CA ASP A 331 19.81 -12.66 24.56
C ASP A 331 19.56 -14.14 24.93
N ILE A 332 19.47 -15.03 23.93
CA ILE A 332 19.32 -16.48 24.13
C ILE A 332 20.56 -17.07 24.84
N ASN A 333 21.75 -16.67 24.41
CA ASN A 333 22.99 -17.14 25.02
C ASN A 333 23.15 -16.64 26.48
N ASP A 334 22.76 -15.41 26.76
CA ASP A 334 22.79 -14.82 28.09
C ASP A 334 21.76 -15.50 29.01
N ALA A 335 20.56 -15.81 28.50
CA ALA A 335 19.56 -16.59 29.23
C ALA A 335 20.05 -18.01 29.51
N LYS A 336 20.72 -18.65 28.54
CA LYS A 336 21.33 -19.98 28.74
C LYS A 336 22.39 -19.96 29.86
N LYS A 337 23.30 -18.99 29.85
CA LYS A 337 24.31 -18.83 30.91
C LYS A 337 23.67 -18.70 32.30
N LYS A 338 22.66 -17.82 32.42
CA LYS A 338 21.93 -17.68 33.69
C LYS A 338 21.25 -18.97 34.12
N ASN A 339 20.64 -19.71 33.20
CA ASN A 339 20.05 -21.00 33.52
C ASN A 339 21.10 -22.05 33.97
N ASP A 340 22.28 -22.05 33.36
CA ASP A 340 23.36 -22.94 33.74
C ASP A 340 23.93 -22.56 35.12
N GLU A 341 24.06 -21.25 35.45
CA GLU A 341 24.40 -20.77 36.76
C GLU A 341 23.36 -21.20 37.80
N TYR A 342 22.06 -21.04 37.53
CA TYR A 342 21.00 -21.51 38.44
C TYR A 342 21.03 -23.01 38.64
N LYS A 343 21.30 -23.80 37.58
CA LYS A 343 21.47 -25.25 37.71
C LYS A 343 22.63 -25.61 38.64
N GLN A 344 23.77 -24.92 38.50
CA GLN A 344 24.92 -25.15 39.37
C GLN A 344 24.61 -24.82 40.84
N VAL A 345 23.90 -23.72 41.09
CA VAL A 345 23.47 -23.35 42.45
C VAL A 345 22.50 -24.40 43.00
N LEU A 346 21.50 -24.81 42.24
CA LEU A 346 20.55 -25.86 42.66
C LEU A 346 21.23 -27.19 42.93
N GLN A 347 22.24 -27.54 42.16
CA GLN A 347 23.01 -28.76 42.35
C GLN A 347 23.94 -28.66 43.57
N SER A 348 24.63 -27.53 43.79
CA SER A 348 25.58 -27.35 44.90
C SER A 348 24.91 -27.12 46.23
N GLU A 349 23.80 -26.33 46.27
CA GLU A 349 23.16 -25.95 47.54
C GLU A 349 22.00 -26.88 47.92
N PHE A 350 21.30 -27.43 46.95
CA PHE A 350 20.09 -28.22 47.18
C PHE A 350 20.16 -29.69 46.71
N GLY A 351 21.28 -30.10 46.11
CA GLY A 351 21.48 -31.49 45.65
C GLY A 351 20.52 -31.92 44.53
N ILE A 352 19.89 -30.98 43.82
CA ILE A 352 18.93 -31.25 42.76
C ILE A 352 19.70 -31.43 41.43
N THR A 353 19.68 -32.64 40.87
CA THR A 353 20.44 -33.02 39.66
C THR A 353 19.63 -33.05 38.35
N ASN A 354 18.36 -32.58 38.35
CA ASN A 354 17.55 -32.53 37.13
C ASN A 354 16.91 -31.18 36.92
#